data_7e6c649dcce24c5a6d4ebd92d55b6960
#
_entry.id   7e6c649dcce24c5a6d4ebd92d55b6960
#
_cell.length_a   1.000
_cell.length_b   1.000
_cell.length_c   1.000
_cell.angle_alpha   90.00
_cell.angle_beta   90.00
_cell.angle_gamma   90.00
#
_symmetry.space_group_name_H-M   'P 1'
#
loop_
_entity.id
_entity.type
_entity.pdbx_description
1 polymer ?
#
loop_
_entity_poly.entity_id
_entity_poly.type
_entity_poly.pdbx_seq_one_letter_code
_entity_poly.pdbx_strand_id
1 'polypeptide(L)'
;MYEFEQAARLEGYAAVCGVDEAGRGPLAGDVYAAAVILPPGLELAGVNDSKKLSEKRREALYGVITEQAAAWCVASASVEEIERLNILQASLLAMRRAVEGLGVRADFALVDGNRDPHFEGVPCKTIVGGDGKSASVAAASILAKVTRDRYMEQLAARYPQYGFERHKGYGTKAHRDALLKYGPCPAHRKLFLRRLGL
;
A
#
# COMPACT_ATOMS: atom_id res chain seq x y z
N MET A 1 20.01 -1.55 2.08
CA MET A 1 18.56 -1.41 2.30
C MET A 1 18.14 -1.34 3.78
N TYR A 2 19.05 -1.61 4.72
CA TYR A 2 18.73 -1.61 6.17
C TYR A 2 19.30 -0.40 6.92
N GLU A 3 19.86 0.56 6.22
CA GLU A 3 20.53 1.73 6.80
C GLU A 3 19.58 2.61 7.62
N PHE A 4 18.34 2.77 7.16
CA PHE A 4 17.33 3.57 7.86
C PHE A 4 16.87 2.89 9.15
N GLU A 5 16.63 1.58 9.11
CA GLU A 5 16.27 0.78 10.28
C GLU A 5 17.41 0.77 11.31
N GLN A 6 18.66 0.62 10.84
CA GLN A 6 19.85 0.65 11.70
C GLN A 6 20.04 2.03 12.34
N ALA A 7 19.89 3.11 11.57
CA ALA A 7 19.98 4.48 12.09
C ALA A 7 18.93 4.74 13.20
N ALA A 8 17.69 4.36 12.97
CA ALA A 8 16.63 4.48 13.97
C ALA A 8 16.94 3.66 15.25
N ARG A 9 17.47 2.45 15.10
CA ARG A 9 17.89 1.62 16.23
C ARG A 9 19.06 2.22 17.02
N LEU A 10 19.99 2.86 16.36
CA LEU A 10 21.09 3.59 17.03
C LEU A 10 20.60 4.81 17.82
N GLU A 11 19.46 5.39 17.42
CA GLU A 11 18.76 6.44 18.16
C GLU A 11 17.92 5.91 19.34
N GLY A 12 17.88 4.57 19.54
CA GLY A 12 17.21 3.92 20.67
C GLY A 12 15.82 3.33 20.36
N TYR A 13 15.35 3.39 19.11
CA TYR A 13 14.07 2.78 18.72
C TYR A 13 14.22 1.27 18.52
N ALA A 14 13.33 0.49 19.11
CA ALA A 14 13.36 -0.98 19.07
C ALA A 14 12.40 -1.57 18.05
N ALA A 15 11.21 -0.97 17.89
CA ALA A 15 10.13 -1.44 17.04
C ALA A 15 9.91 -0.52 15.83
N VAL A 16 10.90 -0.49 14.93
CA VAL A 16 10.86 0.35 13.72
C VAL A 16 9.99 -0.31 12.66
N CYS A 17 8.89 0.33 12.27
CA CYS A 17 8.05 -0.15 11.17
C CYS A 17 8.32 0.60 9.86
N GLY A 18 8.24 -0.12 8.74
CA GLY A 18 8.14 0.47 7.40
C GLY A 18 6.68 0.58 6.97
N VAL A 19 6.32 1.64 6.26
CA VAL A 19 4.94 1.94 5.83
C VAL A 19 4.94 2.36 4.37
N ASP A 20 4.04 1.77 3.56
CA ASP A 20 3.83 2.15 2.17
C ASP A 20 2.36 1.92 1.76
N GLU A 21 1.93 2.53 0.65
CA GLU A 21 0.59 2.39 0.10
C GLU A 21 0.56 1.84 -1.33
N ALA A 22 -0.59 1.27 -1.70
CA ALA A 22 -0.91 0.84 -3.05
C ALA A 22 -2.31 1.31 -3.47
N GLY A 23 -2.44 1.79 -4.71
CA GLY A 23 -3.75 2.10 -5.27
C GLY A 23 -4.13 3.57 -5.25
N ARG A 24 -3.21 4.53 -5.23
CA ARG A 24 -3.53 5.98 -5.32
C ARG A 24 -4.01 6.39 -6.70
N GLY A 25 -3.39 5.89 -7.78
CA GLY A 25 -3.68 6.30 -9.15
C GLY A 25 -4.89 5.67 -9.85
N PRO A 26 -5.39 4.48 -9.48
CA PRO A 26 -6.52 3.83 -10.13
C PRO A 26 -7.83 4.63 -10.09
N LEU A 27 -8.69 4.41 -11.10
CA LEU A 27 -10.04 4.97 -11.21
C LEU A 27 -11.08 4.21 -10.36
N ALA A 28 -10.72 3.01 -9.87
CA ALA A 28 -11.61 2.14 -9.12
C ALA A 28 -10.89 1.42 -7.98
N GLY A 29 -11.66 1.05 -6.98
CA GLY A 29 -11.23 0.29 -5.80
C GLY A 29 -10.61 1.16 -4.71
N ASP A 30 -10.49 0.55 -3.54
CA ASP A 30 -9.94 1.15 -2.32
C ASP A 30 -8.45 1.45 -2.46
N VAL A 31 -7.92 2.32 -1.61
CA VAL A 31 -6.48 2.49 -1.39
C VAL A 31 -6.07 1.62 -0.19
N TYR A 32 -4.98 0.90 -0.33
CA TYR A 32 -4.43 0.02 0.70
C TYR A 32 -3.11 0.57 1.22
N ALA A 33 -2.82 0.35 2.47
CA ALA A 33 -1.50 0.59 3.06
C ALA A 33 -1.11 -0.59 3.95
N ALA A 34 0.19 -0.79 4.11
CA ALA A 34 0.72 -1.79 5.02
C ALA A 34 1.76 -1.18 5.94
N ALA A 35 1.90 -1.75 7.12
CA ALA A 35 2.98 -1.51 8.07
C ALA A 35 3.68 -2.84 8.39
N VAL A 36 5.01 -2.85 8.43
CA VAL A 36 5.81 -4.05 8.68
C VAL A 36 6.96 -3.75 9.63
N ILE A 37 7.08 -4.51 10.71
CA ILE A 37 8.25 -4.51 11.60
C ILE A 37 9.09 -5.75 11.27
N LEU A 38 10.32 -5.54 10.80
CA LEU A 38 11.25 -6.63 10.57
C LEU A 38 12.12 -6.89 11.81
N PRO A 39 12.34 -8.17 12.20
CA PRO A 39 13.26 -8.50 13.28
C PRO A 39 14.68 -7.99 12.98
N PRO A 40 15.45 -7.58 14.01
CA PRO A 40 16.86 -7.25 13.83
C PRO A 40 17.63 -8.40 13.19
N GLY A 41 18.48 -8.09 12.20
CA GLY A 41 19.30 -9.09 11.51
C GLY A 41 18.58 -9.95 10.46
N LEU A 42 17.28 -9.81 10.28
CA LEU A 42 16.57 -10.47 9.19
C LEU A 42 16.96 -9.85 7.85
N GLU A 43 17.47 -10.66 6.93
CA GLU A 43 17.73 -10.29 5.56
C GLU A 43 16.68 -10.93 4.62
N LEU A 44 15.80 -10.13 4.08
CA LEU A 44 14.82 -10.57 3.10
C LEU A 44 15.46 -10.59 1.70
N ALA A 45 15.85 -11.78 1.25
CA ALA A 45 16.48 -11.95 -0.07
C ALA A 45 15.52 -11.54 -1.21
N GLY A 46 15.95 -10.57 -2.02
CA GLY A 46 15.22 -10.11 -3.20
C GLY A 46 14.05 -9.18 -2.92
N VAL A 47 13.93 -8.66 -1.70
CA VAL A 47 13.10 -7.51 -1.41
C VAL A 47 13.77 -6.28 -2.03
N ASN A 48 13.14 -5.76 -3.04
CA ASN A 48 13.55 -4.57 -3.77
C ASN A 48 12.29 -3.84 -4.20
N ASP A 49 12.41 -2.69 -4.85
CA ASP A 49 11.30 -1.95 -5.46
C ASP A 49 10.20 -2.90 -5.99
N SER A 50 9.07 -2.94 -5.32
CA SER A 50 7.96 -3.88 -5.59
C SER A 50 7.45 -3.77 -7.03
N LYS A 51 7.61 -2.60 -7.64
CA LYS A 51 7.19 -2.31 -9.03
C LYS A 51 8.06 -2.99 -10.08
N LYS A 52 9.31 -3.35 -9.72
CA LYS A 52 10.24 -4.09 -10.60
C LYS A 52 10.09 -5.60 -10.48
N LEU A 53 9.36 -6.09 -9.49
CA LEU A 53 9.14 -7.51 -9.27
C LEU A 53 7.98 -8.04 -10.14
N SER A 54 8.11 -9.27 -10.65
CA SER A 54 6.97 -9.98 -11.25
C SER A 54 5.89 -10.28 -10.21
N GLU A 55 4.66 -10.47 -10.65
CA GLU A 55 3.53 -10.83 -9.76
C GLU A 55 3.85 -12.11 -8.96
N LYS A 56 4.34 -13.15 -9.64
CA LYS A 56 4.77 -14.42 -9.01
C LYS A 56 5.83 -14.20 -7.91
N ARG A 57 6.78 -13.29 -8.14
CA ARG A 57 7.83 -12.99 -7.15
C ARG A 57 7.27 -12.21 -5.96
N ARG A 58 6.35 -11.25 -6.20
CA ARG A 58 5.66 -10.53 -5.12
C ARG A 58 4.82 -11.47 -4.25
N GLU A 59 4.08 -12.39 -4.85
CA GLU A 59 3.29 -13.41 -4.12
C GLU A 59 4.19 -14.31 -3.24
N ALA A 60 5.32 -14.76 -3.76
CA ALA A 60 6.27 -15.55 -2.99
C ALA A 60 6.84 -14.74 -1.81
N LEU A 61 7.22 -13.48 -2.04
CA LEU A 61 7.73 -12.60 -0.98
C LEU A 61 6.65 -12.22 0.04
N TYR A 62 5.39 -12.09 -0.38
CA TYR A 62 4.28 -11.87 0.55
C TYR A 62 4.24 -12.97 1.61
N GLY A 63 4.32 -14.26 1.21
CA GLY A 63 4.36 -15.38 2.14
C GLY A 63 5.56 -15.31 3.09
N VAL A 64 6.75 -15.05 2.56
CA VAL A 64 7.98 -14.92 3.37
C VAL A 64 7.88 -13.76 4.37
N ILE A 65 7.37 -12.59 3.94
CA ILE A 65 7.23 -11.42 4.82
C ILE A 65 6.23 -11.71 5.94
N THR A 66 5.06 -12.27 5.62
CA THR A 66 4.02 -12.56 6.62
C THR A 66 4.43 -13.62 7.63
N GLU A 67 5.32 -14.53 7.26
CA GLU A 67 5.87 -15.58 8.13
C GLU A 67 7.01 -15.05 9.02
N GLN A 68 7.89 -14.19 8.50
CA GLN A 68 9.15 -13.80 9.15
C GLN A 68 9.14 -12.43 9.81
N ALA A 69 8.18 -11.57 9.49
CA ALA A 69 8.06 -10.26 10.15
C ALA A 69 7.71 -10.42 11.64
N ALA A 70 8.27 -9.56 12.49
CA ALA A 70 7.89 -9.50 13.91
C ALA A 70 6.44 -9.05 14.10
N ALA A 71 5.96 -8.15 13.23
CA ALA A 71 4.56 -7.73 13.14
C ALA A 71 4.29 -7.15 11.75
N TRP A 72 3.07 -7.29 11.30
CA TRP A 72 2.59 -6.64 10.09
C TRP A 72 1.07 -6.41 10.16
N CYS A 73 0.61 -5.40 9.44
CA CYS A 73 -0.81 -5.14 9.26
C CYS A 73 -1.03 -4.52 7.88
N VAL A 74 -2.14 -4.88 7.25
CA VAL A 74 -2.64 -4.23 6.03
C VAL A 74 -4.00 -3.62 6.33
N ALA A 75 -4.18 -2.37 5.97
CA ALA A 75 -5.43 -1.66 6.12
C ALA A 75 -5.80 -0.91 4.85
N SER A 76 -7.05 -0.48 4.74
CA SER A 76 -7.53 0.26 3.58
C SER A 76 -8.35 1.49 3.98
N ALA A 77 -8.51 2.38 3.00
CA ALA A 77 -9.56 3.38 3.01
C ALA A 77 -10.44 3.18 1.77
N SER A 78 -11.76 3.15 1.99
CA SER A 78 -12.75 2.80 0.98
C SER A 78 -12.90 3.88 -0.10
N VAL A 79 -13.55 3.51 -1.21
CA VAL A 79 -13.94 4.48 -2.25
C VAL A 79 -14.75 5.64 -1.67
N GLU A 80 -15.65 5.39 -0.72
CA GLU A 80 -16.44 6.43 -0.06
C GLU A 80 -15.58 7.39 0.77
N GLU A 81 -14.57 6.85 1.48
CA GLU A 81 -13.60 7.66 2.21
C GLU A 81 -12.70 8.48 1.27
N ILE A 82 -12.31 7.90 0.11
CA ILE A 82 -11.58 8.64 -0.93
C ILE A 82 -12.42 9.81 -1.47
N GLU A 83 -13.72 9.59 -1.71
CA GLU A 83 -14.62 10.64 -2.17
C GLU A 83 -14.79 11.77 -1.13
N ARG A 84 -14.85 11.42 0.15
CA ARG A 84 -15.02 12.38 1.24
C ARG A 84 -13.74 13.13 1.58
N LEU A 85 -12.60 12.46 1.62
CA LEU A 85 -11.34 12.98 2.16
C LEU A 85 -10.36 13.46 1.09
N ASN A 86 -10.52 13.07 -0.15
CA ASN A 86 -9.57 12.98 -1.27
C ASN A 86 -8.55 11.85 -1.09
N ILE A 87 -7.86 11.50 -2.21
CA ILE A 87 -6.95 10.35 -2.25
C ILE A 87 -5.72 10.51 -1.33
N LEU A 88 -5.20 11.72 -1.17
CA LEU A 88 -4.06 11.94 -0.28
C LEU A 88 -4.45 11.62 1.16
N GLN A 89 -5.52 12.21 1.66
CA GLN A 89 -5.96 12.01 3.04
C GLN A 89 -6.44 10.57 3.29
N ALA A 90 -7.08 9.94 2.31
CA ALA A 90 -7.46 8.54 2.39
C ALA A 90 -6.23 7.60 2.45
N SER A 91 -5.17 7.90 1.69
CA SER A 91 -3.91 7.14 1.78
C SER A 91 -3.26 7.28 3.17
N LEU A 92 -3.19 8.49 3.69
CA LEU A 92 -2.66 8.74 5.04
C LEU A 92 -3.52 8.06 6.13
N LEU A 93 -4.84 8.02 5.95
CA LEU A 93 -5.75 7.29 6.84
C LEU A 93 -5.48 5.78 6.80
N ALA A 94 -5.30 5.19 5.62
CA ALA A 94 -4.95 3.79 5.49
C ALA A 94 -3.60 3.47 6.16
N MET A 95 -2.59 4.35 6.02
CA MET A 95 -1.30 4.21 6.71
C MET A 95 -1.45 4.26 8.24
N ARG A 96 -2.24 5.20 8.78
CA ARG A 96 -2.52 5.24 10.23
C ARG A 96 -3.14 3.94 10.71
N ARG A 97 -4.18 3.47 10.05
CA ARG A 97 -4.86 2.20 10.37
C ARG A 97 -3.90 0.99 10.32
N ALA A 98 -2.98 0.98 9.36
CA ALA A 98 -1.99 -0.09 9.25
C ALA A 98 -1.01 -0.08 10.43
N VAL A 99 -0.54 1.09 10.88
CA VAL A 99 0.35 1.21 12.04
C VAL A 99 -0.42 0.92 13.34
N GLU A 100 -1.62 1.42 13.51
CA GLU A 100 -2.50 1.16 14.66
C GLU A 100 -2.87 -0.33 14.79
N GLY A 101 -3.01 -1.03 13.66
CA GLY A 101 -3.37 -2.45 13.61
C GLY A 101 -2.20 -3.41 13.81
N LEU A 102 -0.97 -2.93 14.00
CA LEU A 102 0.17 -3.80 14.30
C LEU A 102 -0.03 -4.53 15.64
N GLY A 103 0.23 -5.84 15.67
CA GLY A 103 0.20 -6.62 16.91
C GLY A 103 1.31 -6.28 17.91
N VAL A 104 2.32 -5.53 17.48
CA VAL A 104 3.38 -4.94 18.29
C VAL A 104 3.36 -3.44 18.08
N ARG A 105 3.32 -2.66 19.15
CA ARG A 105 3.32 -1.19 19.04
C ARG A 105 4.65 -0.71 18.44
N ALA A 106 4.59 -0.04 17.30
CA ALA A 106 5.75 0.61 16.72
C ALA A 106 6.17 1.81 17.59
N ASP A 107 7.47 2.06 17.70
CA ASP A 107 8.05 3.22 18.38
C ASP A 107 8.68 4.23 17.40
N PHE A 108 8.88 3.82 16.14
CA PHE A 108 9.31 4.68 15.03
C PHE A 108 8.76 4.17 13.70
N ALA A 109 8.41 5.06 12.78
CA ALA A 109 7.93 4.71 11.45
C ALA A 109 8.80 5.29 10.33
N LEU A 110 9.18 4.45 9.36
CA LEU A 110 9.78 4.82 8.07
C LEU A 110 8.67 4.80 7.02
N VAL A 111 8.35 5.95 6.42
CA VAL A 111 7.18 6.11 5.54
C VAL A 111 7.63 6.40 4.12
N ASP A 112 7.11 5.66 3.12
CA ASP A 112 7.34 6.03 1.71
C ASP A 112 6.73 7.39 1.38
N GLY A 113 7.46 8.17 0.59
CA GLY A 113 6.99 9.47 0.10
C GLY A 113 7.50 10.66 0.90
N ASN A 114 6.74 11.76 0.86
CA ASN A 114 7.12 13.07 1.43
C ASN A 114 6.04 13.67 2.35
N ARG A 115 5.07 12.88 2.76
CA ARG A 115 3.96 13.33 3.62
C ARG A 115 3.95 12.53 4.91
N ASP A 116 3.93 13.25 6.03
CA ASP A 116 3.77 12.67 7.36
C ASP A 116 2.30 12.28 7.57
N PRO A 117 2.01 10.99 7.88
CA PRO A 117 0.67 10.56 8.23
C PRO A 117 0.18 11.05 9.60
N HIS A 118 1.06 11.58 10.44
CA HIS A 118 0.79 11.99 11.83
C HIS A 118 0.23 10.81 12.67
N PHE A 119 1.09 9.82 12.92
CA PHE A 119 0.77 8.69 13.80
C PHE A 119 0.69 9.15 15.26
N GLU A 120 -0.30 8.66 16.00
CA GLU A 120 -0.45 9.02 17.42
C GLU A 120 0.67 8.38 18.27
N GLY A 121 1.54 9.21 18.81
CA GLY A 121 2.64 8.78 19.69
C GLY A 121 3.75 7.97 19.00
N VAL A 122 3.82 7.97 17.66
CA VAL A 122 4.88 7.32 16.89
C VAL A 122 5.55 8.34 15.99
N PRO A 123 6.79 8.77 16.29
CA PRO A 123 7.55 9.64 15.41
C PRO A 123 7.83 8.93 14.08
N CYS A 124 7.93 9.71 13.00
CA CYS A 124 8.21 9.12 11.69
C CYS A 124 9.25 9.90 10.89
N LYS A 125 9.85 9.19 9.92
CA LYS A 125 10.72 9.75 8.90
C LYS A 125 10.16 9.38 7.53
N THR A 126 9.85 10.40 6.74
CA THR A 126 9.44 10.21 5.34
C THR A 126 10.66 10.00 4.44
N ILE A 127 10.56 9.07 3.50
CA ILE A 127 11.65 8.67 2.61
C ILE A 127 11.12 8.62 1.18
N VAL A 128 11.49 9.56 0.34
CA VAL A 128 11.10 9.55 -1.08
C VAL A 128 11.74 8.36 -1.79
N GLY A 129 10.90 7.46 -2.34
CA GLY A 129 11.30 6.19 -2.90
C GLY A 129 11.85 5.23 -1.83
N GLY A 130 11.19 5.21 -0.68
CA GLY A 130 11.56 4.39 0.47
C GLY A 130 11.50 2.89 0.17
N ASP A 131 10.59 2.47 -0.71
CA ASP A 131 10.46 1.09 -1.22
C ASP A 131 11.73 0.56 -1.91
N GLY A 132 12.58 1.45 -2.43
CA GLY A 132 13.89 1.11 -2.98
C GLY A 132 15.07 1.30 -2.00
N LYS A 133 14.84 1.83 -0.79
CA LYS A 133 15.92 2.29 0.13
C LYS A 133 15.86 1.66 1.52
N SER A 134 14.67 1.28 1.99
CA SER A 134 14.41 0.68 3.30
C SER A 134 13.76 -0.68 3.13
N ALA A 135 14.28 -1.69 3.81
CA ALA A 135 13.77 -3.07 3.71
C ALA A 135 12.36 -3.22 4.30
N SER A 136 12.07 -2.54 5.40
CA SER A 136 10.74 -2.56 6.01
C SER A 136 9.70 -1.84 5.16
N VAL A 137 10.06 -0.72 4.51
CA VAL A 137 9.18 -0.01 3.56
C VAL A 137 8.95 -0.86 2.30
N ALA A 138 10.00 -1.51 1.76
CA ALA A 138 9.86 -2.44 0.63
C ALA A 138 8.95 -3.62 0.97
N ALA A 139 9.06 -4.19 2.16
CA ALA A 139 8.16 -5.23 2.64
C ALA A 139 6.72 -4.74 2.73
N ALA A 140 6.48 -3.56 3.29
CA ALA A 140 5.17 -2.93 3.34
C ALA A 140 4.58 -2.70 1.93
N SER A 141 5.38 -2.21 0.99
CA SER A 141 5.00 -2.03 -0.41
C SER A 141 4.49 -3.33 -1.04
N ILE A 142 5.18 -4.44 -0.81
CA ILE A 142 4.79 -5.78 -1.30
C ILE A 142 3.46 -6.20 -0.68
N LEU A 143 3.29 -6.07 0.65
CA LEU A 143 2.05 -6.46 1.32
C LEU A 143 0.86 -5.63 0.86
N ALA A 144 1.00 -4.32 0.77
CA ALA A 144 -0.05 -3.43 0.29
C ALA A 144 -0.43 -3.76 -1.17
N LYS A 145 0.56 -3.96 -2.05
CA LYS A 145 0.35 -4.25 -3.47
C LYS A 145 -0.34 -5.58 -3.69
N VAL A 146 0.14 -6.65 -3.07
CA VAL A 146 -0.44 -8.01 -3.24
C VAL A 146 -1.86 -8.05 -2.69
N THR A 147 -2.09 -7.50 -1.50
CA THR A 147 -3.43 -7.48 -0.90
C THR A 147 -4.41 -6.71 -1.75
N ARG A 148 -3.98 -5.54 -2.28
CA ARG A 148 -4.83 -4.77 -3.18
C ARG A 148 -5.10 -5.49 -4.50
N ASP A 149 -4.12 -6.16 -5.10
CA ASP A 149 -4.32 -6.90 -6.35
C ASP A 149 -5.34 -8.02 -6.17
N ARG A 150 -5.29 -8.78 -5.07
CA ARG A 150 -6.29 -9.79 -4.69
C ARG A 150 -7.68 -9.20 -4.50
N TYR A 151 -7.78 -8.03 -3.86
CA TYR A 151 -9.05 -7.30 -3.75
C TYR A 151 -9.62 -6.91 -5.13
N MET A 152 -8.78 -6.47 -6.06
CA MET A 152 -9.22 -6.14 -7.42
C MET A 152 -9.68 -7.36 -8.21
N GLU A 153 -9.17 -8.56 -7.93
CA GLU A 153 -9.67 -9.83 -8.47
C GLU A 153 -11.07 -10.18 -7.94
N GLN A 154 -11.31 -9.95 -6.64
CA GLN A 154 -12.65 -10.08 -6.06
C GLN A 154 -13.64 -9.09 -6.70
N LEU A 155 -13.23 -7.85 -6.94
CA LEU A 155 -14.05 -6.87 -7.66
C LEU A 155 -14.29 -7.28 -9.12
N ALA A 156 -13.33 -7.92 -9.79
CA ALA A 156 -13.50 -8.44 -11.14
C ALA A 156 -14.57 -9.54 -11.18
N ALA A 157 -14.60 -10.43 -10.20
CA ALA A 157 -15.66 -11.45 -10.09
C ALA A 157 -17.04 -10.80 -9.87
N ARG A 158 -17.12 -9.70 -9.11
CA ARG A 158 -18.37 -8.97 -8.85
C ARG A 158 -18.83 -8.10 -10.02
N TYR A 159 -17.90 -7.56 -10.78
CA TYR A 159 -18.13 -6.64 -11.90
C TYR A 159 -17.34 -7.04 -13.15
N PRO A 160 -17.63 -8.21 -13.76
CA PRO A 160 -16.80 -8.81 -14.81
C PRO A 160 -16.67 -7.95 -16.08
N GLN A 161 -17.63 -7.04 -16.31
CA GLN A 161 -17.65 -6.19 -17.51
C GLN A 161 -16.52 -5.16 -17.58
N TYR A 162 -15.81 -4.89 -16.46
CA TYR A 162 -14.73 -3.89 -16.44
C TYR A 162 -13.34 -4.47 -16.60
N GLY A 163 -13.10 -5.78 -16.32
CA GLY A 163 -11.80 -6.43 -16.46
C GLY A 163 -10.77 -5.98 -15.40
N PHE A 164 -11.23 -5.76 -14.17
CA PHE A 164 -10.38 -5.28 -13.05
C PHE A 164 -9.19 -6.21 -12.75
N GLU A 165 -9.32 -7.50 -13.03
CA GLU A 165 -8.25 -8.50 -12.85
C GLU A 165 -7.01 -8.19 -13.71
N ARG A 166 -7.17 -7.51 -14.85
CA ARG A 166 -6.08 -7.22 -15.79
C ARG A 166 -5.36 -5.93 -15.44
N HIS A 167 -6.12 -4.86 -15.24
CA HIS A 167 -5.56 -3.51 -15.09
C HIS A 167 -5.67 -2.97 -13.65
N LYS A 168 -6.15 -3.78 -12.71
CA LYS A 168 -6.24 -3.45 -11.27
C LYS A 168 -6.87 -2.06 -10.99
N GLY A 169 -7.84 -1.67 -11.84
CA GLY A 169 -8.57 -0.39 -11.74
C GLY A 169 -7.87 0.81 -12.37
N TYR A 170 -6.68 0.67 -12.93
CA TYR A 170 -6.01 1.77 -13.65
C TYR A 170 -6.74 2.16 -14.92
N GLY A 171 -6.65 3.46 -15.29
CA GLY A 171 -7.36 4.05 -16.44
C GLY A 171 -6.76 3.67 -17.80
N THR A 172 -6.59 2.37 -18.07
CA THR A 172 -6.20 1.85 -19.39
C THR A 172 -7.29 2.13 -20.43
N LYS A 173 -6.95 1.99 -21.71
CA LYS A 173 -7.94 2.12 -22.79
C LYS A 173 -9.13 1.17 -22.57
N ALA A 174 -8.86 -0.10 -22.26
CA ALA A 174 -9.90 -1.10 -22.00
C ALA A 174 -10.85 -0.71 -20.85
N HIS A 175 -10.31 -0.15 -19.76
CA HIS A 175 -11.12 0.30 -18.64
C HIS A 175 -11.99 1.51 -19.00
N ARG A 176 -11.44 2.47 -19.73
CA ARG A 176 -12.21 3.65 -20.21
C ARG A 176 -13.28 3.25 -21.21
N ASP A 177 -12.99 2.35 -22.14
CA ASP A 177 -13.97 1.82 -23.10
C ASP A 177 -15.13 1.11 -22.36
N ALA A 178 -14.82 0.34 -21.31
CA ALA A 178 -15.84 -0.30 -20.47
C ALA A 178 -16.69 0.73 -19.69
N LEU A 179 -16.07 1.79 -19.16
CA LEU A 179 -16.80 2.89 -18.50
C LEU A 179 -17.74 3.62 -19.46
N LEU A 180 -17.32 3.90 -20.69
CA LEU A 180 -18.17 4.51 -21.70
C LEU A 180 -19.34 3.62 -22.08
N LYS A 181 -19.14 2.30 -22.13
CA LYS A 181 -20.16 1.33 -22.51
C LYS A 181 -21.17 1.01 -21.41
N TYR A 182 -20.70 0.84 -20.17
CA TYR A 182 -21.50 0.30 -19.07
C TYR A 182 -21.80 1.33 -17.96
N GLY A 183 -21.20 2.52 -18.05
CA GLY A 183 -21.22 3.49 -16.96
C GLY A 183 -20.36 3.08 -15.76
N PRO A 184 -20.26 3.91 -14.72
CA PRO A 184 -19.52 3.57 -13.51
C PRO A 184 -20.31 2.66 -12.58
N CYS A 185 -19.66 1.71 -11.90
CA CYS A 185 -20.19 0.95 -10.78
C CYS A 185 -19.79 1.57 -9.42
N PRO A 186 -20.34 1.10 -8.28
CA PRO A 186 -20.00 1.61 -6.94
C PRO A 186 -18.51 1.55 -6.57
N ALA A 187 -17.72 0.68 -7.22
CA ALA A 187 -16.30 0.61 -7.01
C ALA A 187 -15.50 1.74 -7.69
N HIS A 188 -16.12 2.56 -8.53
CA HIS A 188 -15.43 3.65 -9.22
C HIS A 188 -15.36 4.92 -8.37
N ARG A 189 -14.22 5.61 -8.48
CA ARG A 189 -13.95 6.89 -7.81
C ARG A 189 -14.47 8.04 -8.66
N LYS A 190 -15.62 8.60 -8.31
CA LYS A 190 -16.29 9.67 -9.06
C LYS A 190 -15.42 10.92 -9.25
N LEU A 191 -14.64 11.31 -8.22
CA LEU A 191 -13.72 12.43 -8.30
C LEU A 191 -12.65 12.24 -9.40
N PHE A 192 -12.23 11.00 -9.63
CA PHE A 192 -11.24 10.68 -10.67
C PHE A 192 -11.88 10.65 -12.07
N LEU A 193 -13.11 10.14 -12.17
CA LEU A 193 -13.84 10.10 -13.44
C LEU A 193 -14.16 11.52 -13.95
N ARG A 194 -14.62 12.41 -13.07
CA ARG A 194 -14.89 13.83 -13.42
C ARG A 194 -13.68 14.52 -14.03
N ARG A 195 -12.46 14.24 -13.56
CA ARG A 195 -11.21 14.80 -14.12
C ARG A 195 -10.90 14.31 -15.52
N LEU A 196 -11.50 13.20 -15.94
CA LEU A 196 -11.34 12.60 -17.27
C LEU A 196 -12.53 12.91 -18.19
N GLY A 197 -13.53 13.65 -17.71
CA GLY A 197 -14.76 13.94 -18.46
C GLY A 197 -15.66 12.70 -18.65
N LEU A 198 -15.56 11.73 -17.73
CA LEU A 198 -16.31 10.48 -17.72
C LEU A 198 -17.41 10.51 -16.65
#